data_e6e46eba2cd6a78a8c9bcbacc1dd0c53
#
_entry.id   e6e46eba2cd6a78a8c9bcbacc1dd0c53
#
_cell.length_a   1.000
_cell.length_b   1.000
_cell.length_c   1.000
_cell.angle_alpha   90.00
_cell.angle_beta   90.00
_cell.angle_gamma   90.00
#
_symmetry.space_group_name_H-M   'P 1'
#
loop_
_entity.id
_entity.type
_entity.pdbx_description
1 polymer ?
#
loop_
_entity_poly.entity_id
_entity_poly.type
_entity_poly.pdbx_seq_one_letter_code
_entity_poly.pdbx_strand_id
1 'polypeptide(L)'
;MQGKKLPVYGDGKNVRDWLYVDDHAKAIDMVQEKGRLGETYNVGGHNEKQNIEIINIIIETLLEMLPENDERRKLVSKDLITYVEDRKGHDRRYAIAPDKIKAEIGWEPETMFKDGIKKTIAWFFEHEDWMKHVTSGDYQKYYEDMYQNR
;
A
#
# COMPACT_ATOMS: atom_id res chain seq x y z
N MET A 1 6.55 -2.52 13.83
CA MET A 1 6.40 -1.22 14.51
C MET A 1 7.70 -0.90 15.26
N GLN A 2 8.37 0.19 14.92
CA GLN A 2 9.71 0.55 15.47
C GLN A 2 9.74 1.95 16.10
N GLY A 3 8.61 2.66 16.14
CA GLY A 3 8.54 4.04 16.65
C GLY A 3 9.36 5.07 15.86
N LYS A 4 9.77 4.72 14.63
CA LYS A 4 10.53 5.64 13.78
C LYS A 4 9.59 6.66 13.14
N LYS A 5 10.12 7.84 12.81
CA LYS A 5 9.41 8.87 12.08
C LYS A 5 8.90 8.34 10.73
N LEU A 6 7.70 8.78 10.35
CA LEU A 6 7.04 8.46 9.09
C LEU A 6 7.21 9.65 8.13
N PRO A 7 8.17 9.61 7.20
CA PRO A 7 8.37 10.72 6.27
C PRO A 7 7.22 10.81 5.28
N VAL A 8 6.59 11.98 5.18
CA VAL A 8 5.50 12.27 4.26
C VAL A 8 5.96 13.35 3.28
N TYR A 9 6.01 13.03 2.01
CA TYR A 9 6.42 13.95 0.97
C TYR A 9 5.42 15.11 0.79
N GLY A 10 5.95 16.33 0.70
CA GLY A 10 5.17 17.55 0.50
C GLY A 10 4.11 17.74 1.58
N ASP A 11 2.87 17.94 1.18
CA ASP A 11 1.71 18.08 2.08
C ASP A 11 0.96 16.77 2.34
N GLY A 12 1.43 15.65 1.78
CA GLY A 12 0.81 14.34 1.90
C GLY A 12 -0.49 14.16 1.12
N LYS A 13 -0.89 15.14 0.31
CA LYS A 13 -2.18 15.12 -0.40
C LYS A 13 -2.11 14.54 -1.81
N ASN A 14 -1.01 13.87 -2.16
CA ASN A 14 -0.95 13.11 -3.41
C ASN A 14 -1.95 11.97 -3.36
N VAL A 15 -2.78 11.86 -4.39
CA VAL A 15 -3.84 10.85 -4.49
C VAL A 15 -3.34 9.64 -5.26
N ARG A 16 -3.65 8.46 -4.74
CA ARG A 16 -3.40 7.17 -5.40
C ARG A 16 -4.65 6.30 -5.33
N ASP A 17 -4.82 5.45 -6.33
CA ASP A 17 -5.84 4.40 -6.31
C ASP A 17 -5.24 3.13 -5.67
N TRP A 18 -5.88 2.68 -4.59
CA TRP A 18 -5.39 1.59 -3.75
C TRP A 18 -6.17 0.32 -4.04
N LEU A 19 -5.46 -0.73 -4.43
CA LEU A 19 -6.04 -2.01 -4.79
C LEU A 19 -5.50 -3.11 -3.86
N TYR A 20 -6.40 -3.97 -3.39
CA TYR A 20 -6.00 -5.12 -2.58
C TYR A 20 -5.28 -6.16 -3.45
N VAL A 21 -4.25 -6.79 -2.89
CA VAL A 21 -3.34 -7.65 -3.66
C VAL A 21 -4.03 -8.85 -4.31
N ASP A 22 -5.00 -9.48 -3.63
CA ASP A 22 -5.71 -10.64 -4.19
C ASP A 22 -6.63 -10.23 -5.33
N ASP A 23 -7.27 -9.06 -5.25
CA ASP A 23 -8.07 -8.50 -6.35
C ASP A 23 -7.18 -8.22 -7.56
N HIS A 24 -5.96 -7.71 -7.33
CA HIS A 24 -5.00 -7.49 -8.41
C HIS A 24 -4.53 -8.80 -9.05
N ALA A 25 -4.19 -9.80 -8.24
CA ALA A 25 -3.80 -11.12 -8.73
C ALA A 25 -4.92 -11.76 -9.55
N LYS A 26 -6.17 -11.68 -9.07
CA LYS A 26 -7.37 -12.15 -9.80
C LYS A 26 -7.55 -11.42 -11.13
N ALA A 27 -7.30 -10.11 -11.18
CA ALA A 27 -7.36 -9.37 -12.44
C ALA A 27 -6.36 -9.90 -13.46
N ILE A 28 -5.12 -10.16 -13.05
CA ILE A 28 -4.05 -10.69 -13.92
C ILE A 28 -4.45 -12.06 -14.45
N ASP A 29 -4.93 -12.95 -13.60
CA ASP A 29 -5.38 -14.29 -13.95
C ASP A 29 -6.53 -14.24 -14.98
N MET A 30 -7.54 -13.42 -14.70
CA MET A 30 -8.68 -13.26 -15.62
C MET A 30 -8.27 -12.63 -16.97
N VAL A 31 -7.30 -11.71 -16.99
CA VAL A 31 -6.77 -11.15 -18.24
C VAL A 31 -6.02 -12.23 -19.04
N GLN A 32 -5.26 -13.08 -18.37
CA GLN A 32 -4.58 -14.20 -19.01
C GLN A 32 -5.57 -15.20 -19.64
N GLU A 33 -6.68 -15.49 -18.96
CA GLU A 33 -7.68 -16.45 -19.45
C GLU A 33 -8.61 -15.89 -20.53
N LYS A 34 -9.04 -14.64 -20.41
CA LYS A 34 -10.16 -14.05 -21.17
C LYS A 34 -9.79 -12.80 -21.97
N GLY A 35 -8.59 -12.26 -21.75
CA GLY A 35 -8.14 -11.05 -22.42
C GLY A 35 -7.92 -11.27 -23.91
N ARG A 36 -8.19 -10.23 -24.69
CA ARG A 36 -7.89 -10.26 -26.13
C ARG A 36 -6.39 -10.07 -26.36
N LEU A 37 -5.81 -10.86 -27.23
CA LEU A 37 -4.39 -10.78 -27.59
C LEU A 37 -4.04 -9.40 -28.17
N GLY A 38 -2.95 -8.80 -27.67
CA GLY A 38 -2.47 -7.51 -28.10
C GLY A 38 -3.19 -6.31 -27.45
N GLU A 39 -4.15 -6.54 -26.57
CA GLU A 39 -4.88 -5.50 -25.87
C GLU A 39 -4.27 -5.17 -24.50
N THR A 40 -4.50 -3.94 -24.04
CA THR A 40 -4.09 -3.47 -22.73
C THR A 40 -5.33 -3.28 -21.84
N TYR A 41 -5.23 -3.68 -20.58
CA TYR A 41 -6.26 -3.53 -19.57
C TYR A 41 -5.74 -2.74 -18.38
N ASN A 42 -6.44 -1.67 -18.03
CA ASN A 42 -6.20 -0.96 -16.78
C ASN A 42 -6.87 -1.70 -15.62
N VAL A 43 -6.14 -1.82 -14.52
CA VAL A 43 -6.63 -2.45 -13.28
C VAL A 43 -6.60 -1.41 -12.18
N GLY A 44 -7.76 -1.04 -11.66
CA GLY A 44 -7.91 0.00 -10.64
C GLY A 44 -8.84 -0.43 -9.50
N GLY A 45 -8.65 0.16 -8.32
CA GLY A 45 -9.32 -0.25 -7.09
C GLY A 45 -10.60 0.53 -6.76
N HIS A 46 -10.90 1.62 -7.46
CA HIS A 46 -11.93 2.59 -7.08
C HIS A 46 -11.77 3.13 -5.64
N ASN A 47 -10.55 3.10 -5.09
CA ASN A 47 -10.20 3.48 -3.74
C ASN A 47 -9.21 4.65 -3.74
N GLU A 48 -9.54 5.73 -4.42
CA GLU A 48 -8.70 6.91 -4.47
C GLU A 48 -8.63 7.59 -3.09
N LYS A 49 -7.42 7.70 -2.55
CA LYS A 49 -7.17 8.36 -1.26
C LYS A 49 -5.87 9.12 -1.26
N GLN A 50 -5.81 10.17 -0.44
CA GLN A 50 -4.58 10.90 -0.19
C GLN A 50 -3.62 10.07 0.66
N ASN A 51 -2.31 10.22 0.44
CA ASN A 51 -1.30 9.50 1.22
C ASN A 51 -1.44 9.74 2.73
N ILE A 52 -1.75 10.97 3.14
CA ILE A 52 -1.95 11.29 4.55
C ILE A 52 -3.18 10.61 5.15
N GLU A 53 -4.26 10.44 4.37
CA GLU A 53 -5.43 9.67 4.81
C GLU A 53 -5.08 8.20 5.05
N ILE A 54 -4.29 7.60 4.13
CA ILE A 54 -3.82 6.22 4.27
C ILE A 54 -3.01 6.03 5.55
N ILE A 55 -2.07 6.93 5.82
CA ILE A 55 -1.24 6.86 7.02
C ILE A 55 -2.11 6.92 8.29
N ASN A 56 -3.08 7.83 8.32
CA ASN A 56 -4.01 7.93 9.44
C ASN A 56 -4.86 6.65 9.61
N ILE A 57 -5.39 6.10 8.53
CA ILE A 57 -6.17 4.85 8.56
C ILE A 57 -5.30 3.68 9.05
N ILE A 58 -4.04 3.57 8.61
CA ILE A 58 -3.11 2.53 9.08
C ILE A 58 -2.87 2.66 10.59
N ILE A 59 -2.59 3.88 11.07
CA ILE A 59 -2.37 4.15 12.51
C ILE A 59 -3.61 3.75 13.32
N GLU A 60 -4.79 4.19 12.90
CA GLU A 60 -6.05 3.91 13.57
C GLU A 60 -6.37 2.40 13.56
N THR A 61 -6.16 1.74 12.43
CA THR A 61 -6.37 0.29 12.30
C THR A 61 -5.40 -0.50 13.18
N LEU A 62 -4.13 -0.12 13.24
CA LEU A 62 -3.15 -0.74 14.14
C LEU A 62 -3.58 -0.61 15.60
N LEU A 63 -4.02 0.58 16.03
CA LEU A 63 -4.51 0.81 17.39
C LEU A 63 -5.81 0.06 17.68
N GLU A 64 -6.67 -0.16 16.70
CA GLU A 64 -7.88 -0.99 16.82
C GLU A 64 -7.54 -2.48 17.00
N MET A 65 -6.55 -2.98 16.25
CA MET A 65 -6.19 -4.40 16.21
C MET A 65 -5.27 -4.85 17.35
N LEU A 66 -4.45 -3.95 17.89
CA LEU A 66 -3.56 -4.25 19.01
C LEU A 66 -4.34 -4.27 20.35
N PRO A 67 -4.15 -5.29 21.20
CA PRO A 67 -4.69 -5.31 22.57
C PRO A 67 -4.35 -4.03 23.35
N GLU A 68 -5.23 -3.60 24.26
CA GLU A 68 -5.03 -2.35 25.01
C GLU A 68 -3.72 -2.30 25.82
N ASN A 69 -3.26 -3.46 26.32
CA ASN A 69 -2.03 -3.61 27.10
C ASN A 69 -0.80 -3.96 26.25
N ASP A 70 -0.90 -3.94 24.92
CA ASP A 70 0.22 -4.23 24.04
C ASP A 70 1.21 -3.06 24.01
N GLU A 71 2.47 -3.31 24.39
CA GLU A 71 3.53 -2.30 24.41
C GLU A 71 3.80 -1.68 23.03
N ARG A 72 3.49 -2.39 21.94
CA ARG A 72 3.63 -1.87 20.57
C ARG A 72 2.75 -0.66 20.29
N ARG A 73 1.64 -0.49 21.06
CA ARG A 73 0.78 0.70 20.94
C ARG A 73 1.53 2.01 21.19
N LYS A 74 2.52 1.99 22.08
CA LYS A 74 3.36 3.15 22.39
C LYS A 74 4.23 3.58 21.19
N LEU A 75 4.43 2.68 20.23
CA LEU A 75 5.22 2.90 19.03
C LEU A 75 4.36 3.31 17.82
N VAL A 76 3.04 3.50 18.02
CA VAL A 76 2.08 3.84 16.96
C VAL A 76 1.41 5.15 17.33
N SER A 77 1.77 6.25 16.65
CA SER A 77 1.23 7.57 16.91
C SER A 77 1.24 8.45 15.65
N LYS A 78 0.27 9.36 15.56
CA LYS A 78 0.27 10.42 14.53
C LYS A 78 1.43 11.41 14.70
N ASP A 79 2.02 11.51 15.88
CA ASP A 79 3.19 12.36 16.15
C ASP A 79 4.46 11.88 15.43
N LEU A 80 4.45 10.66 14.90
CA LEU A 80 5.53 10.14 14.07
C LEU A 80 5.52 10.75 12.66
N ILE A 81 4.40 11.33 12.22
CA ILE A 81 4.29 11.95 10.89
C ILE A 81 5.24 13.13 10.81
N THR A 82 6.12 13.11 9.81
CA THR A 82 7.10 14.17 9.59
C THR A 82 7.07 14.55 8.11
N TYR A 83 6.67 15.79 7.81
CA TYR A 83 6.67 16.28 6.45
C TYR A 83 8.09 16.55 5.97
N VAL A 84 8.40 16.09 4.76
CA VAL A 84 9.69 16.27 4.09
C VAL A 84 9.50 16.93 2.74
N GLU A 85 10.57 17.47 2.16
CA GLU A 85 10.54 18.08 0.83
C GLU A 85 9.97 17.08 -0.21
N ASP A 86 9.10 17.57 -1.09
CA ASP A 86 8.51 16.73 -2.12
C ASP A 86 9.50 16.42 -3.24
N ARG A 87 9.30 15.31 -3.90
CA ARG A 87 10.11 14.90 -5.04
C ARG A 87 9.80 15.77 -6.26
N LYS A 88 10.84 16.19 -6.98
CA LYS A 88 10.68 16.91 -8.25
C LYS A 88 9.89 16.03 -9.23
N GLY A 89 8.86 16.61 -9.85
CA GLY A 89 8.00 15.90 -10.80
C GLY A 89 7.04 14.88 -10.15
N HIS A 90 6.75 15.00 -8.85
CA HIS A 90 5.83 14.10 -8.16
C HIS A 90 4.39 14.38 -8.55
N ASP A 91 3.79 13.48 -9.31
CA ASP A 91 2.40 13.61 -9.77
C ASP A 91 1.42 13.72 -8.62
N ARG A 92 0.54 14.71 -8.72
CA ARG A 92 -0.46 15.00 -7.69
C ARG A 92 -1.50 13.90 -7.56
N ARG A 93 -1.92 13.29 -8.67
CA ARG A 93 -2.97 12.29 -8.70
C ARG A 93 -2.72 11.24 -9.77
N TYR A 94 -2.82 9.98 -9.37
CA TYR A 94 -3.05 8.86 -10.26
C TYR A 94 -4.45 8.32 -10.03
N ALA A 95 -5.26 8.33 -11.09
CA ALA A 95 -6.58 7.72 -11.14
C ALA A 95 -6.63 6.76 -12.32
N ILE A 96 -7.24 5.62 -12.12
CA ILE A 96 -7.30 4.54 -13.10
C ILE A 96 -8.76 4.28 -13.43
N ALA A 97 -9.10 4.24 -14.73
CA ALA A 97 -10.42 3.85 -15.22
C ALA A 97 -10.38 2.38 -15.65
N PRO A 98 -10.98 1.45 -14.87
CA PRO A 98 -10.99 0.03 -15.18
C PRO A 98 -12.22 -0.40 -16.00
N ASP A 99 -12.92 0.53 -16.67
CA ASP A 99 -14.18 0.24 -17.37
C ASP A 99 -14.03 -0.84 -18.43
N LYS A 100 -12.91 -0.86 -19.16
CA LYS A 100 -12.65 -1.85 -20.22
C LYS A 100 -12.54 -3.26 -19.67
N ILE A 101 -11.77 -3.46 -18.58
CA ILE A 101 -11.62 -4.80 -17.99
C ILE A 101 -12.95 -5.31 -17.44
N LYS A 102 -13.76 -4.42 -16.85
CA LYS A 102 -15.11 -4.76 -16.41
C LYS A 102 -16.00 -5.16 -17.58
N ALA A 103 -16.04 -4.37 -18.63
CA ALA A 103 -16.93 -4.61 -19.78
C ALA A 103 -16.56 -5.87 -20.57
N GLU A 104 -15.27 -6.14 -20.77
CA GLU A 104 -14.79 -7.22 -21.65
C GLU A 104 -14.52 -8.54 -20.90
N ILE A 105 -14.12 -8.46 -19.63
CA ILE A 105 -13.66 -9.62 -18.85
C ILE A 105 -14.60 -9.89 -17.66
N GLY A 106 -15.34 -8.87 -17.21
CA GLY A 106 -16.25 -8.97 -16.06
C GLY A 106 -15.53 -8.85 -14.72
N TRP A 107 -14.28 -8.33 -14.69
CA TRP A 107 -13.55 -8.14 -13.45
C TRP A 107 -13.88 -6.78 -12.80
N GLU A 108 -14.08 -6.83 -11.48
CA GLU A 108 -14.15 -5.66 -10.59
C GLU A 108 -13.45 -6.00 -9.27
N PRO A 109 -12.88 -4.99 -8.57
CA PRO A 109 -12.34 -5.21 -7.23
C PRO A 109 -13.47 -5.56 -6.25
N GLU A 110 -13.25 -6.59 -5.44
CA GLU A 110 -14.23 -7.09 -4.46
C GLU A 110 -13.92 -6.57 -3.04
N THR A 111 -12.68 -6.14 -2.80
CA THR A 111 -12.20 -5.75 -1.47
C THR A 111 -12.10 -4.23 -1.34
N MET A 112 -12.97 -3.64 -0.53
CA MET A 112 -12.89 -2.22 -0.21
C MET A 112 -11.63 -1.91 0.62
N PHE A 113 -11.09 -0.69 0.50
CA PHE A 113 -9.85 -0.29 1.15
C PHE A 113 -9.82 -0.60 2.65
N LYS A 114 -10.91 -0.30 3.38
CA LYS A 114 -11.00 -0.51 4.83
C LYS A 114 -10.82 -1.98 5.23
N ASP A 115 -11.35 -2.90 4.43
CA ASP A 115 -11.26 -4.33 4.69
C ASP A 115 -9.90 -4.87 4.23
N GLY A 116 -9.41 -4.42 3.08
CA GLY A 116 -8.11 -4.79 2.55
C GLY A 116 -6.95 -4.40 3.46
N ILE A 117 -7.00 -3.19 4.05
CA ILE A 117 -5.94 -2.75 4.96
C ILE A 117 -5.92 -3.57 6.27
N LYS A 118 -7.09 -3.97 6.80
CA LYS A 118 -7.17 -4.86 7.96
C LYS A 118 -6.57 -6.23 7.65
N LYS A 119 -6.94 -6.83 6.52
CA LYS A 119 -6.35 -8.10 6.06
C LYS A 119 -4.83 -8.00 5.89
N THR A 120 -4.36 -6.92 5.29
CA THR A 120 -2.92 -6.68 5.10
C THR A 120 -2.17 -6.57 6.43
N ILE A 121 -2.71 -5.82 7.39
CA ILE A 121 -2.11 -5.68 8.73
C ILE A 121 -2.12 -7.02 9.48
N ALA A 122 -3.23 -7.78 9.43
CA ALA A 122 -3.33 -9.10 10.03
C ALA A 122 -2.25 -10.05 9.46
N TRP A 123 -2.10 -10.05 8.14
CA TRP A 123 -1.07 -10.84 7.47
C TRP A 123 0.35 -10.52 7.98
N PHE A 124 0.69 -9.25 8.16
CA PHE A 124 1.99 -8.85 8.73
C PHE A 124 2.17 -9.31 10.18
N PHE A 125 1.12 -9.36 10.99
CA PHE A 125 1.18 -9.90 12.35
C PHE A 125 1.41 -11.41 12.37
N GLU A 126 0.82 -12.12 11.42
CA GLU A 126 0.95 -13.57 11.28
C GLU A 126 2.29 -14.00 10.69
N HIS A 127 2.99 -13.09 9.98
CA HIS A 127 4.21 -13.38 9.24
C HIS A 127 5.43 -12.55 9.73
N GLU A 128 5.57 -12.41 11.04
CA GLU A 128 6.69 -11.65 11.64
C GLU A 128 8.07 -12.20 11.25
N ASP A 129 8.21 -13.51 11.08
CA ASP A 129 9.49 -14.12 10.69
C ASP A 129 9.86 -13.80 9.24
N TRP A 130 8.87 -13.72 8.35
CA TRP A 130 9.08 -13.22 6.99
C TRP A 130 9.55 -11.75 7.01
N MET A 131 8.90 -10.93 7.82
CA MET A 131 9.30 -9.53 8.02
C MET A 131 10.75 -9.39 8.52
N LYS A 132 11.14 -10.19 9.51
CA LYS A 132 12.52 -10.21 10.02
C LYS A 132 13.51 -10.60 8.93
N HIS A 133 13.18 -11.62 8.13
CA HIS A 133 14.04 -12.07 7.03
C HIS A 133 14.22 -10.99 5.95
N VAL A 134 13.14 -10.35 5.50
CA VAL A 134 13.19 -9.30 4.46
C VAL A 134 13.87 -8.03 4.96
N THR A 135 13.74 -7.70 6.25
CA THR A 135 14.37 -6.52 6.86
C THR A 135 15.74 -6.82 7.49
N SER A 136 16.25 -8.04 7.35
CA SER A 136 17.61 -8.41 7.76
C SER A 136 18.65 -7.59 6.98
N GLY A 137 19.86 -7.45 7.55
CA GLY A 137 20.90 -6.57 7.02
C GLY A 137 21.28 -6.78 5.54
N ASP A 138 20.97 -7.94 4.97
CA ASP A 138 21.24 -8.25 3.55
C ASP A 138 20.43 -7.36 2.59
N TYR A 139 19.14 -7.10 2.92
CA TYR A 139 18.32 -6.19 2.12
C TYR A 139 18.77 -4.74 2.29
N GLN A 140 19.14 -4.33 3.50
CA GLN A 140 19.66 -2.97 3.77
C GLN A 140 20.95 -2.74 3.01
N LYS A 141 21.86 -3.70 3.01
CA LYS A 141 23.12 -3.65 2.27
C LYS A 141 22.89 -3.54 0.76
N TYR A 142 21.98 -4.35 0.22
CA TYR A 142 21.58 -4.25 -1.19
C TYR A 142 20.99 -2.87 -1.53
N TYR A 143 20.16 -2.31 -0.64
CA TYR A 143 19.57 -0.98 -0.81
C TYR A 143 20.62 0.12 -0.76
N GLU A 144 21.55 0.06 0.17
CA GLU A 144 22.68 0.99 0.28
C GLU A 144 23.57 0.94 -0.96
N ASP A 145 23.93 -0.24 -1.42
CA ASP A 145 24.75 -0.45 -2.63
C ASP A 145 24.06 0.12 -3.89
N MET A 146 22.76 0.00 -4.01
CA MET A 146 21.99 0.45 -5.18
C MET A 146 21.69 1.96 -5.18
N TYR A 147 21.55 2.61 -4.03
CA TYR A 147 21.04 3.98 -3.93
C TYR A 147 22.01 5.00 -3.31
N GLN A 148 23.04 4.59 -2.59
CA GLN A 148 24.05 5.52 -2.05
C GLN A 148 25.20 5.82 -3.03
N ASN A 149 25.36 5.04 -4.08
CA ASN A 149 26.40 5.20 -5.11
C ASN A 149 25.87 5.83 -6.42
N ARG A 150 24.80 6.62 -6.36
CA ARG A 150 24.27 7.37 -7.52
C ARG A 150 24.42 8.86 -7.33
#